data_10a658791adbef6f62e33413e95510b0
#
_entry.id   10a658791adbef6f62e33413e95510b0
#
_cell.length_a   1.000
_cell.length_b   1.000
_cell.length_c   1.000
_cell.angle_alpha   90.00
_cell.angle_beta   90.00
_cell.angle_gamma   90.00
#
_symmetry.space_group_name_H-M   'P 1'
#
loop_
_entity.id
_entity.type
_entity.pdbx_description
1 polymer ?
#
loop_
_entity_poly.entity_id
_entity_poly.type
_entity_poly.pdbx_seq_one_letter_code
_entity_poly.pdbx_strand_id
1 'polypeptide(L)'
;FLYSAFYTYGSRDVMEFFEEAGVPLKTERGNRVFPVSDHSSDIIRALERELKKAGAQVHLHTEVKEVCTEEEKVTGVLLADGTFFTADAVVVATGGLSYPSTGSTGDGYRFAAETGHKVVAQSPSLVPLVAKEDYVSKLQGLSLRNVELTVKSGKKVLYKDFGEMMFTHFGVTGPLILSASAQIGKKLEKESLQAYLDLKPALDAEQLDARILREFDANHNKQFKNVIGVLFPSSLTPIM
;
A
#
# COMPACT_ATOMS: atom_id res chain seq x y z
N PHE A 1 3.81 20.75 5.67
CA PHE A 1 5.22 20.40 5.89
C PHE A 1 5.88 19.93 4.57
N LEU A 2 5.31 18.95 3.85
CA LEU A 2 5.93 18.38 2.66
C LEU A 2 5.59 19.10 1.33
N TYR A 3 4.76 20.13 1.35
CA TYR A 3 4.33 20.83 0.12
C TYR A 3 5.53 21.33 -0.71
N SER A 4 6.51 21.99 -0.07
CA SER A 4 7.69 22.49 -0.77
C SER A 4 8.46 21.38 -1.48
N ALA A 5 8.67 20.23 -0.80
CA ALA A 5 9.37 19.09 -1.38
C ALA A 5 8.64 18.55 -2.63
N PHE A 6 7.31 18.36 -2.55
CA PHE A 6 6.52 17.83 -3.66
C PHE A 6 6.34 18.83 -4.83
N TYR A 7 6.43 20.14 -4.55
CA TYR A 7 6.45 21.14 -5.62
C TYR A 7 7.82 21.23 -6.30
N THR A 8 8.89 20.96 -5.55
CA THR A 8 10.25 21.00 -6.10
C THR A 8 10.61 19.75 -6.88
N TYR A 9 10.17 18.57 -6.39
CA TYR A 9 10.44 17.28 -7.01
C TYR A 9 9.25 16.34 -6.77
N GLY A 10 8.35 16.27 -7.72
CA GLY A 10 7.11 15.51 -7.63
C GLY A 10 7.13 14.22 -8.46
N SER A 11 5.97 13.60 -8.60
CA SER A 11 5.84 12.34 -9.33
C SER A 11 6.22 12.43 -10.81
N ARG A 12 5.99 13.60 -11.44
CA ARG A 12 6.38 13.82 -12.82
C ARG A 12 7.90 13.86 -12.99
N ASP A 13 8.58 14.58 -12.09
CA ASP A 13 10.04 14.69 -12.13
C ASP A 13 10.71 13.33 -11.90
N VAL A 14 10.12 12.49 -11.02
CA VAL A 14 10.57 11.09 -10.82
C VAL A 14 10.40 10.27 -12.09
N MET A 15 9.27 10.41 -12.81
CA MET A 15 9.06 9.69 -14.07
C MET A 15 10.08 10.14 -15.14
N GLU A 16 10.25 11.45 -15.32
CA GLU A 16 11.22 12.03 -16.25
C GLU A 16 12.64 11.53 -15.95
N PHE A 17 13.04 11.51 -14.67
CA PHE A 17 14.34 10.97 -14.25
C PHE A 17 14.58 9.53 -14.71
N PHE A 18 13.60 8.63 -14.53
CA PHE A 18 13.76 7.23 -14.96
C PHE A 18 13.71 7.07 -16.47
N GLU A 19 12.90 7.84 -17.19
CA GLU A 19 12.87 7.84 -18.65
C GLU A 19 14.19 8.35 -19.23
N GLU A 20 14.78 9.42 -18.69
CA GLU A 20 16.10 9.92 -19.05
C GLU A 20 17.20 8.92 -18.70
N ALA A 21 17.08 8.20 -17.60
CA ALA A 21 17.96 7.09 -17.24
C ALA A 21 17.77 5.84 -18.11
N GLY A 22 16.91 5.90 -19.15
CA GLY A 22 16.71 4.83 -20.13
C GLY A 22 15.76 3.73 -19.70
N VAL A 23 14.82 4.01 -18.76
CA VAL A 23 13.76 3.08 -18.35
C VAL A 23 12.42 3.57 -18.88
N PRO A 24 11.87 3.01 -19.97
CA PRO A 24 10.53 3.34 -20.43
C PRO A 24 9.49 2.99 -19.39
N LEU A 25 8.58 3.93 -19.09
CA LEU A 25 7.54 3.79 -18.07
C LEU A 25 6.14 3.65 -18.69
N LYS A 26 5.24 2.99 -17.98
CA LYS A 26 3.80 2.93 -18.27
C LYS A 26 3.00 3.31 -17.02
N THR A 27 1.89 4.01 -17.22
CA THR A 27 0.94 4.33 -16.15
C THR A 27 -0.25 3.39 -16.24
N GLU A 28 -0.52 2.66 -15.18
CA GLU A 28 -1.66 1.77 -15.05
C GLU A 28 -2.81 2.43 -14.27
N ARG A 29 -3.94 1.70 -14.18
CA ARG A 29 -5.11 2.12 -13.41
C ARG A 29 -4.73 2.52 -11.98
N GLY A 30 -5.31 3.60 -11.48
CA GLY A 30 -4.99 4.15 -10.15
C GLY A 30 -3.69 4.97 -10.13
N ASN A 31 -3.26 5.46 -11.31
CA ASN A 31 -2.03 6.26 -11.47
C ASN A 31 -0.77 5.56 -10.95
N ARG A 32 -0.74 4.23 -11.03
CA ARG A 32 0.43 3.42 -10.67
C ARG A 32 1.40 3.37 -11.85
N VAL A 33 2.65 3.73 -11.61
CA VAL A 33 3.69 3.74 -12.63
C VAL A 33 4.61 2.54 -12.49
N PHE A 34 4.86 1.87 -13.60
CA PHE A 34 5.74 0.70 -13.68
C PHE A 34 6.67 0.80 -14.90
N PRO A 35 7.82 0.13 -14.91
CA PRO A 35 8.58 -0.05 -16.14
C PRO A 35 7.76 -0.86 -17.16
N VAL A 36 7.87 -0.51 -18.44
CA VAL A 36 7.17 -1.23 -19.52
C VAL A 36 7.52 -2.73 -19.53
N SER A 37 8.72 -3.08 -19.10
CA SER A 37 9.21 -4.46 -18.99
C SER A 37 8.55 -5.26 -17.85
N ASP A 38 7.87 -4.63 -16.90
CA ASP A 38 7.39 -5.21 -15.63
C ASP A 38 8.50 -5.79 -14.73
N HIS A 39 9.77 -5.44 -14.98
CA HIS A 39 10.91 -5.89 -14.20
C HIS A 39 11.45 -4.78 -13.29
N SER A 40 11.31 -4.94 -11.97
CA SER A 40 11.87 -4.00 -10.97
C SER A 40 13.39 -3.88 -11.06
N SER A 41 14.07 -4.89 -11.57
CA SER A 41 15.53 -4.87 -11.82
C SER A 41 15.98 -3.77 -12.77
N ASP A 42 15.11 -3.31 -13.69
CA ASP A 42 15.48 -2.22 -14.61
C ASP A 42 15.56 -0.88 -13.88
N ILE A 43 14.68 -0.68 -12.90
CA ILE A 43 14.74 0.47 -11.98
C ILE A 43 16.03 0.45 -11.17
N ILE A 44 16.39 -0.71 -10.59
CA ILE A 44 17.62 -0.87 -9.80
C ILE A 44 18.86 -0.57 -10.66
N ARG A 45 18.96 -1.17 -11.86
CA ARG A 45 20.07 -0.93 -12.76
C ARG A 45 20.19 0.52 -13.23
N ALA A 46 19.07 1.22 -13.39
CA ALA A 46 19.09 2.65 -13.72
C ALA A 46 19.71 3.45 -12.58
N LEU A 47 19.25 3.23 -11.33
CA LEU A 47 19.81 3.89 -10.15
C LEU A 47 21.30 3.58 -9.96
N GLU A 48 21.71 2.32 -10.14
CA GLU A 48 23.14 1.94 -10.07
C GLU A 48 23.99 2.69 -11.10
N ARG A 49 23.49 2.84 -12.34
CA ARG A 49 24.20 3.61 -13.37
C ARG A 49 24.33 5.08 -13.02
N GLU A 50 23.26 5.69 -12.50
CA GLU A 50 23.28 7.11 -12.12
C GLU A 50 24.19 7.37 -10.92
N LEU A 51 24.18 6.49 -9.91
CA LEU A 51 25.12 6.55 -8.79
C LEU A 51 26.58 6.48 -9.27
N LYS A 52 26.87 5.54 -10.21
CA LYS A 52 28.21 5.40 -10.78
C LYS A 52 28.63 6.63 -11.59
N LYS A 53 27.72 7.21 -12.38
CA LYS A 53 27.98 8.45 -13.13
C LYS A 53 28.27 9.63 -12.19
N ALA A 54 27.55 9.70 -11.07
CA ALA A 54 27.74 10.73 -10.05
C ALA A 54 29.02 10.52 -9.21
N GLY A 55 29.76 9.42 -9.39
CA GLY A 55 30.94 9.10 -8.60
C GLY A 55 30.63 8.69 -7.15
N ALA A 56 29.38 8.34 -6.85
CA ALA A 56 29.00 7.89 -5.52
C ALA A 56 29.63 6.52 -5.20
N GLN A 57 30.15 6.37 -3.99
CA GLN A 57 30.66 5.09 -3.49
C GLN A 57 29.55 4.34 -2.75
N VAL A 58 29.32 3.09 -3.15
CA VAL A 58 28.33 2.22 -2.52
C VAL A 58 29.04 1.14 -1.72
N HIS A 59 28.86 1.16 -0.40
CA HIS A 59 29.40 0.16 0.51
C HIS A 59 28.30 -0.83 0.88
N LEU A 60 28.37 -2.06 0.34
CA LEU A 60 27.43 -3.13 0.67
C LEU A 60 27.88 -3.87 1.94
N HIS A 61 26.92 -4.52 2.63
CA HIS A 61 27.18 -5.25 3.86
C HIS A 61 27.85 -4.39 4.95
N THR A 62 27.50 -3.11 4.97
CA THR A 62 28.09 -2.11 5.85
C THR A 62 27.00 -1.55 6.75
N GLU A 63 26.91 -2.10 7.95
CA GLU A 63 25.90 -1.72 8.93
C GLU A 63 26.36 -0.48 9.72
N VAL A 64 25.53 0.56 9.71
CA VAL A 64 25.74 1.75 10.52
C VAL A 64 25.16 1.50 11.92
N LYS A 65 26.01 1.60 12.92
CA LYS A 65 25.66 1.45 14.34
C LYS A 65 25.11 2.76 14.92
N GLU A 66 25.74 3.89 14.58
CA GLU A 66 25.44 5.17 15.20
C GLU A 66 25.74 6.34 14.26
N VAL A 67 24.95 7.41 14.36
CA VAL A 67 25.27 8.73 13.79
C VAL A 67 25.92 9.56 14.88
N CYS A 68 27.20 9.87 14.70
CA CYS A 68 27.98 10.54 15.71
C CYS A 68 27.83 12.06 15.61
N THR A 69 27.70 12.71 16.78
CA THR A 69 27.55 14.16 16.87
C THR A 69 28.44 14.71 17.98
N GLU A 70 29.01 15.90 17.76
CA GLU A 70 29.72 16.70 18.75
C GLU A 70 29.20 18.15 18.71
N GLU A 71 28.92 18.74 19.86
CA GLU A 71 28.38 20.11 19.95
C GLU A 71 27.20 20.38 19.01
N GLU A 72 26.23 19.44 18.96
CA GLU A 72 25.04 19.48 18.10
C GLU A 72 25.33 19.44 16.58
N LYS A 73 26.53 19.08 16.16
CA LYS A 73 26.92 18.91 14.76
C LYS A 73 27.25 17.46 14.48
N VAL A 74 26.87 17.01 13.30
CA VAL A 74 27.25 15.69 12.80
C VAL A 74 28.76 15.66 12.53
N THR A 75 29.44 14.62 13.00
CA THR A 75 30.89 14.38 12.74
C THR A 75 31.12 13.18 11.84
N GLY A 76 30.13 12.27 11.74
CA GLY A 76 30.21 11.08 10.88
C GLY A 76 29.30 9.96 11.32
N VAL A 77 29.65 8.75 10.91
CA VAL A 77 28.96 7.53 11.28
C VAL A 77 29.94 6.48 11.82
N LEU A 78 29.50 5.77 12.87
CA LEU A 78 30.22 4.60 13.41
C LEU A 78 29.56 3.33 12.84
N LEU A 79 30.36 2.45 12.28
CA LEU A 79 29.93 1.16 11.78
C LEU A 79 29.89 0.09 12.88
N ALA A 80 29.17 -1.01 12.62
CA ALA A 80 29.07 -2.14 13.55
C ALA A 80 30.43 -2.83 13.84
N ASP A 81 31.36 -2.78 12.89
CA ASP A 81 32.73 -3.29 13.01
C ASP A 81 33.69 -2.35 13.76
N GLY A 82 33.21 -1.18 14.19
CA GLY A 82 34.00 -0.16 14.87
C GLY A 82 34.71 0.84 13.94
N THR A 83 34.56 0.71 12.62
CA THR A 83 35.09 1.67 11.66
C THR A 83 34.33 2.99 11.76
N PHE A 84 35.03 4.12 11.73
CA PHE A 84 34.44 5.46 11.74
C PHE A 84 34.65 6.16 10.39
N PHE A 85 33.54 6.63 9.81
CA PHE A 85 33.56 7.47 8.60
C PHE A 85 33.20 8.90 8.98
N THR A 86 34.11 9.83 8.70
CA THR A 86 33.85 11.26 8.87
C THR A 86 32.91 11.78 7.80
N ALA A 87 31.99 12.65 8.17
CA ALA A 87 31.06 13.30 7.25
C ALA A 87 30.64 14.67 7.79
N ASP A 88 30.50 15.65 6.90
CA ASP A 88 29.94 16.96 7.21
C ASP A 88 28.43 16.95 7.32
N ALA A 89 27.78 15.96 6.69
CA ALA A 89 26.34 15.73 6.73
C ALA A 89 26.01 14.25 6.54
N VAL A 90 24.93 13.79 7.17
CA VAL A 90 24.39 12.43 7.05
C VAL A 90 22.93 12.49 6.63
N VAL A 91 22.59 11.78 5.55
CA VAL A 91 21.20 11.60 5.11
C VAL A 91 20.74 10.22 5.52
N VAL A 92 19.78 10.14 6.46
CA VAL A 92 19.18 8.89 6.90
C VAL A 92 18.05 8.51 5.93
N ALA A 93 18.28 7.50 5.11
CA ALA A 93 17.34 7.01 4.08
C ALA A 93 17.10 5.50 4.21
N THR A 94 17.05 4.98 5.44
CA THR A 94 17.01 3.56 5.79
C THR A 94 15.63 2.92 5.64
N GLY A 95 14.62 3.65 5.19
CA GLY A 95 13.24 3.19 5.16
C GLY A 95 12.57 3.19 6.53
N GLY A 96 11.45 2.51 6.66
CA GLY A 96 10.66 2.44 7.89
C GLY A 96 10.71 1.06 8.54
N LEU A 97 9.50 0.53 8.89
CA LEU A 97 9.33 -0.77 9.55
C LEU A 97 8.63 -1.82 8.66
N SER A 98 8.29 -1.43 7.41
CA SER A 98 7.65 -2.35 6.48
C SER A 98 8.67 -3.21 5.75
N TYR A 99 8.43 -4.51 5.70
CA TYR A 99 9.32 -5.51 5.08
C TYR A 99 10.75 -5.50 5.64
N PRO A 100 10.96 -5.84 6.92
CA PRO A 100 12.28 -5.83 7.56
C PRO A 100 13.34 -6.67 6.81
N SER A 101 12.92 -7.72 6.10
CA SER A 101 13.79 -8.56 5.26
C SER A 101 14.46 -7.79 4.10
N THR A 102 13.97 -6.60 3.76
CA THR A 102 14.55 -5.72 2.74
C THR A 102 15.44 -4.62 3.33
N GLY A 103 15.73 -4.65 4.62
CA GLY A 103 16.55 -3.68 5.33
C GLY A 103 15.78 -2.57 6.06
N SER A 104 14.45 -2.56 6.00
CA SER A 104 13.60 -1.56 6.68
C SER A 104 13.37 -1.96 8.14
N THR A 105 14.42 -1.94 8.96
CA THR A 105 14.44 -2.44 10.35
C THR A 105 14.10 -1.39 11.40
N GLY A 106 13.88 -0.13 10.97
CA GLY A 106 13.55 0.97 11.87
C GLY A 106 14.76 1.74 12.40
N ASP A 107 15.96 1.49 11.88
CA ASP A 107 17.20 2.16 12.32
C ASP A 107 17.10 3.69 12.23
N GLY A 108 16.42 4.22 11.21
CA GLY A 108 16.23 5.67 11.08
C GLY A 108 15.49 6.30 12.27
N TYR A 109 14.55 5.58 12.89
CA TYR A 109 13.87 6.06 14.10
C TYR A 109 14.82 6.03 15.31
N ARG A 110 15.66 5.01 15.39
CA ARG A 110 16.68 4.90 16.43
C ARG A 110 17.70 6.04 16.32
N PHE A 111 18.28 6.25 15.15
CA PHE A 111 19.21 7.36 14.89
C PHE A 111 18.59 8.71 15.22
N ALA A 112 17.34 8.93 14.83
CA ALA A 112 16.64 10.18 15.14
C ALA A 112 16.49 10.39 16.67
N ALA A 113 16.15 9.34 17.41
CA ALA A 113 16.02 9.42 18.87
C ALA A 113 17.38 9.66 19.55
N GLU A 114 18.43 8.96 19.12
CA GLU A 114 19.79 9.06 19.65
C GLU A 114 20.39 10.46 19.41
N THR A 115 20.03 11.11 18.28
CA THR A 115 20.43 12.48 17.95
C THR A 115 19.48 13.55 18.49
N GLY A 116 18.61 13.22 19.46
CA GLY A 116 17.78 14.17 20.20
C GLY A 116 16.44 14.54 19.55
N HIS A 117 16.05 13.89 18.45
CA HIS A 117 14.77 14.14 17.81
C HIS A 117 13.62 13.42 18.52
N LYS A 118 12.46 14.06 18.57
CA LYS A 118 11.24 13.42 19.08
C LYS A 118 10.63 12.50 18.02
N VAL A 119 10.70 11.21 18.25
CA VAL A 119 10.04 10.20 17.41
C VAL A 119 8.59 10.03 17.85
N VAL A 120 7.64 10.26 16.95
CA VAL A 120 6.21 10.01 17.16
C VAL A 120 5.93 8.54 16.89
N ALA A 121 5.10 7.92 17.74
CA ALA A 121 4.69 6.53 17.56
C ALA A 121 4.08 6.31 16.16
N GLN A 122 4.57 5.28 15.49
CA GLN A 122 4.10 4.90 14.16
C GLN A 122 2.78 4.12 14.28
N SER A 123 1.92 4.26 13.29
CA SER A 123 0.72 3.43 13.12
C SER A 123 0.70 2.81 11.73
N PRO A 124 0.11 1.61 11.58
CA PRO A 124 -0.01 0.97 10.27
C PRO A 124 -0.77 1.84 9.27
N SER A 125 -0.30 1.88 8.03
CA SER A 125 -0.93 2.56 6.90
C SER A 125 -0.70 1.76 5.63
N LEU A 126 -1.68 1.77 4.70
CA LEU A 126 -1.65 0.95 3.49
C LEU A 126 -1.47 -0.54 3.79
N VAL A 127 -2.23 -1.04 4.76
CA VAL A 127 -2.16 -2.43 5.23
C VAL A 127 -3.48 -3.17 4.99
N PRO A 128 -3.46 -4.51 4.88
CA PRO A 128 -4.67 -5.33 4.92
C PRO A 128 -5.46 -5.12 6.21
N LEU A 129 -6.76 -5.38 6.16
CA LEU A 129 -7.66 -5.27 7.29
C LEU A 129 -8.13 -6.66 7.74
N VAL A 130 -8.14 -6.87 9.05
CA VAL A 130 -8.71 -8.09 9.67
C VAL A 130 -10.22 -7.96 9.69
N ALA A 131 -10.94 -9.00 9.26
CA ALA A 131 -12.38 -9.11 9.39
C ALA A 131 -12.76 -9.97 10.59
N LYS A 132 -13.93 -9.67 11.18
CA LYS A 132 -14.47 -10.46 12.31
C LYS A 132 -15.28 -11.67 11.86
N GLU A 133 -15.80 -11.60 10.63
CA GLU A 133 -16.70 -12.60 10.07
C GLU A 133 -15.94 -13.85 9.66
N ASP A 134 -16.29 -15.00 10.21
CA ASP A 134 -15.63 -16.28 9.98
C ASP A 134 -15.68 -16.75 8.53
N TYR A 135 -16.72 -16.33 7.78
CA TYR A 135 -16.87 -16.72 6.38
C TYR A 135 -15.79 -16.10 5.47
N VAL A 136 -15.15 -15.02 5.91
CA VAL A 136 -14.12 -14.32 5.10
C VAL A 136 -12.97 -15.24 4.73
N SER A 137 -12.54 -16.09 5.67
CA SER A 137 -11.48 -17.07 5.42
C SER A 137 -11.83 -18.08 4.31
N LYS A 138 -13.12 -18.41 4.16
CA LYS A 138 -13.63 -19.32 3.10
C LYS A 138 -13.57 -18.66 1.71
N LEU A 139 -13.46 -17.35 1.66
CA LEU A 139 -13.32 -16.56 0.43
C LEU A 139 -11.89 -16.27 0.05
N GLN A 140 -10.90 -16.81 0.75
CA GLN A 140 -9.48 -16.58 0.47
C GLN A 140 -9.17 -16.73 -1.02
N GLY A 141 -8.49 -15.73 -1.59
CA GLY A 141 -8.10 -15.67 -3.00
C GLY A 141 -9.17 -15.12 -3.93
N LEU A 142 -10.42 -14.94 -3.48
CA LEU A 142 -11.45 -14.26 -4.28
C LEU A 142 -11.09 -12.79 -4.44
N SER A 143 -10.82 -12.38 -5.68
CA SER A 143 -10.64 -11.00 -6.08
C SER A 143 -11.93 -10.42 -6.64
N LEU A 144 -12.35 -9.30 -6.12
CA LEU A 144 -13.50 -8.53 -6.61
C LEU A 144 -12.98 -7.30 -7.36
N ARG A 145 -13.46 -7.14 -8.59
CA ARG A 145 -13.16 -6.00 -9.45
C ARG A 145 -14.42 -5.17 -9.65
N ASN A 146 -14.25 -3.85 -9.80
CA ASN A 146 -15.35 -2.92 -10.03
C ASN A 146 -16.42 -2.97 -8.93
N VAL A 147 -15.99 -2.98 -7.69
CA VAL A 147 -16.87 -2.90 -6.51
C VAL A 147 -16.73 -1.53 -5.83
N GLU A 148 -17.75 -1.12 -5.11
CA GLU A 148 -17.70 0.07 -4.25
C GLU A 148 -17.61 -0.38 -2.80
N LEU A 149 -16.63 0.16 -2.07
CA LEU A 149 -16.47 -0.03 -0.64
C LEU A 149 -16.94 1.22 0.10
N THR A 150 -17.83 1.04 1.06
CA THR A 150 -18.21 2.08 2.03
C THR A 150 -17.85 1.60 3.43
N VAL A 151 -16.98 2.33 4.15
CA VAL A 151 -16.67 2.04 5.57
C VAL A 151 -17.36 3.06 6.46
N LYS A 152 -18.05 2.56 7.50
CA LYS A 152 -18.85 3.38 8.42
C LYS A 152 -18.49 3.14 9.89
N SER A 153 -18.62 4.21 10.69
CA SER A 153 -18.72 4.18 12.14
C SER A 153 -20.12 4.63 12.52
N GLY A 154 -20.99 3.68 12.88
CA GLY A 154 -22.42 3.93 13.03
C GLY A 154 -23.04 4.49 11.75
N LYS A 155 -23.60 5.70 11.83
CA LYS A 155 -24.20 6.38 10.65
C LYS A 155 -23.20 7.19 9.82
N LYS A 156 -21.99 7.43 10.34
CA LYS A 156 -20.99 8.27 9.67
C LYS A 156 -20.18 7.46 8.65
N VAL A 157 -20.17 7.90 7.40
CA VAL A 157 -19.27 7.40 6.37
C VAL A 157 -17.87 7.97 6.63
N LEU A 158 -16.89 7.09 6.75
CA LEU A 158 -15.48 7.43 6.95
C LEU A 158 -14.66 7.30 5.66
N TYR A 159 -15.03 6.35 4.82
CA TYR A 159 -14.40 6.09 3.54
C TYR A 159 -15.44 5.57 2.55
N LYS A 160 -15.34 6.02 1.31
CA LYS A 160 -16.13 5.50 0.20
C LYS A 160 -15.31 5.63 -1.07
N ASP A 161 -15.09 4.52 -1.77
CA ASP A 161 -14.35 4.53 -3.02
C ASP A 161 -14.70 3.31 -3.88
N PHE A 162 -14.34 3.37 -5.16
CA PHE A 162 -14.58 2.34 -6.18
C PHE A 162 -13.26 1.73 -6.64
N GLY A 163 -13.19 0.40 -6.73
CA GLY A 163 -11.95 -0.24 -7.16
C GLY A 163 -11.95 -1.76 -7.06
N GLU A 164 -10.79 -2.28 -6.70
CA GLU A 164 -10.52 -3.71 -6.57
C GLU A 164 -10.12 -4.07 -5.15
N MET A 165 -10.58 -5.24 -4.70
CA MET A 165 -10.18 -5.82 -3.43
C MET A 165 -10.06 -7.34 -3.52
N MET A 166 -9.44 -7.94 -2.53
CA MET A 166 -9.28 -9.40 -2.45
C MET A 166 -9.50 -9.88 -1.01
N PHE A 167 -10.10 -11.05 -0.87
CA PHE A 167 -10.23 -11.74 0.41
C PHE A 167 -8.96 -12.54 0.73
N THR A 168 -8.56 -12.54 2.00
CA THR A 168 -7.44 -13.32 2.54
C THR A 168 -7.95 -14.29 3.60
N HIS A 169 -7.08 -15.13 4.13
CA HIS A 169 -7.43 -16.05 5.22
C HIS A 169 -7.81 -15.37 6.54
N PHE A 170 -7.50 -14.10 6.72
CA PHE A 170 -7.77 -13.35 7.96
C PHE A 170 -8.63 -12.10 7.76
N GLY A 171 -8.93 -11.73 6.50
CA GLY A 171 -9.64 -10.50 6.24
C GLY A 171 -9.61 -10.10 4.77
N VAL A 172 -9.31 -8.82 4.50
CA VAL A 172 -9.39 -8.23 3.16
C VAL A 172 -8.14 -7.40 2.84
N THR A 173 -7.81 -7.34 1.54
CA THR A 173 -6.67 -6.60 1.01
C THR A 173 -6.97 -6.05 -0.39
N GLY A 174 -5.98 -5.54 -1.08
CA GLY A 174 -6.08 -4.97 -2.42
C GLY A 174 -6.12 -3.45 -2.40
N PRO A 175 -5.99 -2.79 -3.57
CA PRO A 175 -5.79 -1.35 -3.66
C PRO A 175 -6.84 -0.53 -2.89
N LEU A 176 -8.10 -0.92 -3.00
CA LEU A 176 -9.22 -0.26 -2.32
C LEU A 176 -9.12 -0.35 -0.79
N ILE A 177 -8.74 -1.51 -0.27
CA ILE A 177 -8.60 -1.75 1.18
C ILE A 177 -7.36 -1.05 1.73
N LEU A 178 -6.24 -1.09 1.00
CA LEU A 178 -5.02 -0.39 1.41
C LEU A 178 -5.26 1.12 1.51
N SER A 179 -5.94 1.71 0.52
CA SER A 179 -6.32 3.13 0.56
C SER A 179 -7.26 3.44 1.73
N ALA A 180 -8.24 2.58 1.98
CA ALA A 180 -9.15 2.71 3.12
C ALA A 180 -8.36 2.69 4.44
N SER A 181 -7.45 1.72 4.62
CA SER A 181 -6.68 1.57 5.87
C SER A 181 -5.88 2.82 6.23
N ALA A 182 -5.33 3.53 5.24
CA ALA A 182 -4.60 4.78 5.46
C ALA A 182 -5.49 5.90 6.04
N GLN A 183 -6.78 5.90 5.71
CA GLN A 183 -7.72 6.94 6.18
C GLN A 183 -8.41 6.58 7.49
N ILE A 184 -8.71 5.29 7.70
CA ILE A 184 -9.50 4.82 8.84
C ILE A 184 -8.65 4.23 9.97
N GLY A 185 -7.34 4.01 9.79
CA GLY A 185 -6.47 3.30 10.73
C GLY A 185 -6.59 3.80 12.17
N LYS A 186 -6.45 5.11 12.39
CA LYS A 186 -6.60 5.72 13.74
C LYS A 186 -7.98 5.49 14.38
N LYS A 187 -8.99 5.24 13.57
CA LYS A 187 -10.35 4.97 14.06
C LYS A 187 -10.48 3.49 14.42
N LEU A 188 -9.90 2.60 13.63
CA LEU A 188 -9.85 1.15 13.89
C LEU A 188 -9.13 0.78 15.18
N GLU A 189 -8.15 1.58 15.61
CA GLU A 189 -7.48 1.40 16.92
C GLU A 189 -8.45 1.58 18.11
N LYS A 190 -9.56 2.28 17.90
CA LYS A 190 -10.50 2.66 18.97
C LYS A 190 -11.81 1.90 18.91
N GLU A 191 -12.26 1.47 17.76
CA GLU A 191 -13.54 0.81 17.55
C GLU A 191 -13.56 -0.09 16.31
N SER A 192 -14.50 -1.03 16.29
CA SER A 192 -14.75 -1.82 15.09
C SER A 192 -15.61 -1.01 14.12
N LEU A 193 -15.25 -1.07 12.84
CA LEU A 193 -15.95 -0.40 11.77
C LEU A 193 -16.74 -1.40 10.92
N GLN A 194 -17.77 -0.92 10.24
CA GLN A 194 -18.57 -1.72 9.32
C GLN A 194 -18.17 -1.41 7.88
N ALA A 195 -17.88 -2.46 7.12
CA ALA A 195 -17.59 -2.38 5.69
C ALA A 195 -18.80 -2.88 4.88
N TYR A 196 -19.27 -2.06 3.96
CA TYR A 196 -20.33 -2.37 3.02
C TYR A 196 -19.73 -2.47 1.63
N LEU A 197 -19.96 -3.60 0.99
CA LEU A 197 -19.50 -3.88 -0.36
C LEU A 197 -20.69 -3.88 -1.32
N ASP A 198 -20.70 -2.92 -2.25
CA ASP A 198 -21.59 -2.96 -3.40
C ASP A 198 -20.87 -3.72 -4.54
N LEU A 199 -21.45 -4.85 -4.92
CA LEU A 199 -20.90 -5.73 -5.96
C LEU A 199 -21.34 -5.32 -7.38
N LYS A 200 -22.29 -4.38 -7.50
CA LYS A 200 -22.87 -3.92 -8.78
C LYS A 200 -23.07 -2.40 -8.79
N PRO A 201 -22.07 -1.60 -8.44
CA PRO A 201 -22.23 -0.14 -8.24
C PRO A 201 -22.61 0.63 -9.53
N ALA A 202 -22.57 -0.03 -10.68
CA ALA A 202 -23.04 0.54 -11.95
C ALA A 202 -24.58 0.46 -12.13
N LEU A 203 -25.29 -0.25 -11.25
CA LEU A 203 -26.74 -0.40 -11.29
C LEU A 203 -27.34 0.32 -10.08
N ASP A 204 -28.37 1.11 -10.30
CA ASP A 204 -29.22 1.59 -9.22
C ASP A 204 -30.15 0.47 -8.69
N ALA A 205 -30.90 0.74 -7.63
CA ALA A 205 -31.76 -0.25 -6.99
C ALA A 205 -32.84 -0.80 -7.93
N GLU A 206 -33.43 0.05 -8.78
CA GLU A 206 -34.48 -0.33 -9.72
C GLU A 206 -33.92 -1.21 -10.85
N GLN A 207 -32.77 -0.83 -11.39
CA GLN A 207 -32.05 -1.58 -12.42
C GLN A 207 -31.60 -2.96 -11.91
N LEU A 208 -31.11 -3.00 -10.65
CA LEU A 208 -30.69 -4.25 -10.01
C LEU A 208 -31.88 -5.18 -9.78
N ASP A 209 -33.00 -4.66 -9.28
CA ASP A 209 -34.25 -5.41 -9.07
C ASP A 209 -34.76 -5.97 -10.38
N ALA A 210 -34.90 -5.14 -11.41
CA ALA A 210 -35.29 -5.56 -12.75
C ALA A 210 -34.38 -6.65 -13.34
N ARG A 211 -33.07 -6.56 -13.09
CA ARG A 211 -32.12 -7.60 -13.50
C ARG A 211 -32.33 -8.90 -12.74
N ILE A 212 -32.52 -8.85 -11.42
CA ILE A 212 -32.75 -10.03 -10.59
C ILE A 212 -34.04 -10.75 -11.04
N LEU A 213 -35.12 -10.01 -11.22
CA LEU A 213 -36.40 -10.57 -11.71
C LEU A 213 -36.24 -11.25 -13.07
N ARG A 214 -35.57 -10.59 -14.02
CA ARG A 214 -35.32 -11.19 -15.35
C ARG A 214 -34.51 -12.49 -15.27
N GLU A 215 -33.51 -12.57 -14.40
CA GLU A 215 -32.71 -13.78 -14.23
C GLU A 215 -33.54 -14.92 -13.59
N PHE A 216 -34.45 -14.59 -12.69
CA PHE A 216 -35.34 -15.56 -12.06
C PHE A 216 -36.39 -16.05 -13.07
N ASP A 217 -37.00 -15.19 -13.86
CA ASP A 217 -37.94 -15.55 -14.90
C ASP A 217 -37.32 -16.48 -15.96
N ALA A 218 -36.11 -16.14 -16.40
CA ALA A 218 -35.35 -16.95 -17.35
C ALA A 218 -34.95 -18.34 -16.79
N ASN A 219 -34.94 -18.51 -15.47
CA ASN A 219 -34.50 -19.72 -14.78
C ASN A 219 -35.59 -20.28 -13.82
N HIS A 220 -36.86 -20.00 -14.04
CA HIS A 220 -37.95 -20.36 -13.13
C HIS A 220 -38.04 -21.87 -12.78
N ASN A 221 -37.47 -22.74 -13.61
CA ASN A 221 -37.40 -24.19 -13.36
C ASN A 221 -36.18 -24.63 -12.55
N LYS A 222 -35.28 -23.70 -12.14
CA LYS A 222 -34.08 -24.01 -11.38
C LYS A 222 -34.24 -23.61 -9.91
N GLN A 223 -33.58 -24.35 -9.03
CA GLN A 223 -33.48 -23.95 -7.62
C GLN A 223 -32.71 -22.65 -7.48
N PHE A 224 -33.08 -21.78 -6.52
CA PHE A 224 -32.44 -20.49 -6.25
C PHE A 224 -30.92 -20.56 -6.19
N LYS A 225 -30.36 -21.53 -5.46
CA LYS A 225 -28.92 -21.74 -5.36
C LYS A 225 -28.18 -21.90 -6.70
N ASN A 226 -28.90 -22.38 -7.75
CA ASN A 226 -28.32 -22.60 -9.08
C ASN A 226 -28.50 -21.35 -9.98
N VAL A 227 -29.34 -20.40 -9.59
CA VAL A 227 -29.59 -19.16 -10.32
C VAL A 227 -28.66 -18.04 -9.77
N ILE A 228 -28.45 -18.00 -8.48
CA ILE A 228 -27.71 -16.94 -7.82
C ILE A 228 -26.27 -16.82 -8.33
N GLY A 229 -25.68 -17.91 -8.81
CA GLY A 229 -24.34 -17.92 -9.41
C GLY A 229 -24.18 -17.07 -10.69
N VAL A 230 -25.30 -16.68 -11.31
CA VAL A 230 -25.29 -15.74 -12.45
C VAL A 230 -25.05 -14.30 -12.00
N LEU A 231 -25.42 -13.99 -10.75
CA LEU A 231 -25.33 -12.65 -10.17
C LEU A 231 -24.01 -12.41 -9.43
N PHE A 232 -23.40 -13.47 -8.88
CA PHE A 232 -22.23 -13.40 -8.01
C PHE A 232 -21.11 -14.35 -8.47
N PRO A 233 -19.85 -14.08 -8.13
CA PRO A 233 -18.77 -15.05 -8.25
C PRO A 233 -19.14 -16.36 -7.54
N SER A 234 -18.80 -17.50 -8.16
CA SER A 234 -19.14 -18.83 -7.64
C SER A 234 -18.71 -19.07 -6.19
N SER A 235 -17.58 -18.49 -5.79
CA SER A 235 -17.08 -18.58 -4.42
C SER A 235 -17.97 -17.88 -3.39
N LEU A 236 -18.78 -16.89 -3.78
CA LEU A 236 -19.75 -16.22 -2.89
C LEU A 236 -21.05 -17.02 -2.73
N THR A 237 -21.41 -17.83 -3.71
CA THR A 237 -22.68 -18.56 -3.72
C THR A 237 -22.97 -19.38 -2.45
N PRO A 238 -21.99 -20.07 -1.82
CA PRO A 238 -22.23 -20.82 -0.59
C PRO A 238 -22.45 -19.97 0.66
N ILE A 239 -22.16 -18.66 0.59
CA ILE A 239 -22.22 -17.72 1.72
C ILE A 239 -23.48 -16.85 1.65
N MET A 240 -24.03 -16.66 0.45
CA MET A 240 -25.27 -15.92 0.18
C MET A 240 -26.49 -16.78 0.45
#